data_be9e55ac91647ce8e45e78f3c8f3beed
#
_entry.id   be9e55ac91647ce8e45e78f3c8f3beed
#
_cell.length_a   1.000
_cell.length_b   1.000
_cell.length_c   1.000
_cell.angle_alpha   90.00
_cell.angle_beta   90.00
_cell.angle_gamma   90.00
#
_symmetry.space_group_name_H-M   'P 1'
#
loop_
_entity.id
_entity.type
_entity.pdbx_description
1 polymer ?
#
loop_
_entity_poly.entity_id
_entity_poly.type
_entity_poly.pdbx_seq_one_letter_code
_entity_poly.pdbx_strand_id
1 'polypeptide(L)'
;MLAVVDTGPLYAVVDEDDADHARCRAALEQADHRLIIPTLVVAEATYLIGTRLGPTVEAQFLRSLTRMHVEAPTPDDWPRIADLVEQYGDFPLGGADASIVALAERLDIETILTLDDRHFRAVRPRHRKAFRLLP
;
A
#
# COMPACT_ATOMS: atom_id res chain seq x y z
N MET A 1 -3.85 10.73 11.94
CA MET A 1 -4.71 9.94 11.04
C MET A 1 -3.94 8.71 10.54
N LEU A 2 -4.52 7.55 10.65
CA LEU A 2 -3.94 6.32 10.14
C LEU A 2 -4.21 6.17 8.65
N ALA A 3 -3.21 5.73 7.88
CA ALA A 3 -3.34 5.46 6.46
C ALA A 3 -2.54 4.21 6.09
N VAL A 4 -3.10 3.39 5.20
CA VAL A 4 -2.40 2.23 4.65
C VAL A 4 -1.74 2.66 3.34
N VAL A 5 -0.49 2.27 3.14
CA VAL A 5 0.31 2.71 1.98
C VAL A 5 0.40 1.60 0.95
N ASP A 6 0.05 1.93 -0.28
CA ASP A 6 0.18 1.06 -1.45
C ASP A 6 1.59 1.14 -2.05
N THR A 7 1.91 0.24 -2.96
CA THR A 7 3.21 0.11 -3.62
C THR A 7 3.61 1.35 -4.41
N GLY A 8 2.67 1.94 -5.16
CA GLY A 8 2.97 3.11 -6.01
C GLY A 8 3.62 4.27 -5.29
N PRO A 9 3.01 4.78 -4.21
CA PRO A 9 3.61 5.86 -3.43
C PRO A 9 4.96 5.49 -2.80
N LEU A 10 5.12 4.25 -2.32
CA LEU A 10 6.42 3.82 -1.77
C LEU A 10 7.52 3.83 -2.83
N TYR A 11 7.21 3.33 -4.02
CA TYR A 11 8.17 3.37 -5.12
C TYR A 11 8.49 4.81 -5.52
N ALA A 12 7.47 5.65 -5.68
CA ALA A 12 7.63 7.03 -6.13
C ALA A 12 8.51 7.87 -5.19
N VAL A 13 8.45 7.64 -3.86
CA VAL A 13 9.34 8.37 -2.93
C VAL A 13 10.79 7.92 -3.01
N VAL A 14 11.05 6.73 -3.50
CA VAL A 14 12.41 6.21 -3.65
C VAL A 14 13.04 6.65 -4.97
N ASP A 15 12.23 6.78 -6.01
CA ASP A 15 12.68 7.14 -7.36
C ASP A 15 12.49 8.65 -7.58
N GLU A 16 13.59 9.41 -7.46
CA GLU A 16 13.58 10.88 -7.62
C GLU A 16 13.13 11.33 -9.01
N ASP A 17 13.27 10.47 -10.02
CA ASP A 17 12.86 10.75 -11.41
C ASP A 17 11.40 10.38 -11.70
N ASP A 18 10.71 9.79 -10.75
CA ASP A 18 9.30 9.44 -10.91
C ASP A 18 8.44 10.69 -10.96
N ALA A 19 7.47 10.72 -11.88
CA ALA A 19 6.58 11.87 -12.08
C ALA A 19 5.79 12.22 -10.82
N ASP A 20 5.51 11.23 -9.98
CA ASP A 20 4.72 11.38 -8.76
C ASP A 20 5.58 11.55 -7.49
N HIS A 21 6.91 11.64 -7.65
CA HIS A 21 7.83 11.70 -6.51
C HIS A 21 7.48 12.80 -5.52
N ALA A 22 7.34 14.03 -6.01
CA ALA A 22 7.12 15.19 -5.14
C ALA A 22 5.79 15.11 -4.37
N ARG A 23 4.71 14.75 -5.05
CA ARG A 23 3.39 14.69 -4.39
C ARG A 23 3.27 13.50 -3.43
N CYS A 24 3.89 12.36 -3.76
CA CYS A 24 3.91 11.22 -2.86
C CYS A 24 4.77 11.50 -1.63
N ARG A 25 5.92 12.12 -1.82
CA ARG A 25 6.77 12.52 -0.72
C ARG A 25 6.04 13.47 0.24
N ALA A 26 5.38 14.48 -0.30
CA ALA A 26 4.61 15.43 0.50
C ALA A 26 3.50 14.73 1.31
N ALA A 27 2.79 13.79 0.69
CA ALA A 27 1.74 13.03 1.37
C ALA A 27 2.29 12.13 2.49
N LEU A 28 3.42 11.46 2.24
CA LEU A 28 4.04 10.56 3.22
C LEU A 28 4.69 11.31 4.39
N GLU A 29 5.13 12.54 4.16
CA GLU A 29 5.79 13.36 5.18
C GLU A 29 4.84 14.22 6.00
N GLN A 30 3.54 14.18 5.74
CA GLN A 30 2.57 14.93 6.55
C GLN A 30 2.63 14.46 8.01
N ALA A 31 2.84 15.42 8.92
CA ALA A 31 3.12 15.14 10.33
C ALA A 31 1.96 14.45 11.08
N ASP A 32 0.72 14.67 10.64
CA ASP A 32 -0.46 14.06 11.23
C ASP A 32 -0.79 12.66 10.68
N HIS A 33 -0.07 12.22 9.64
CA HIS A 33 -0.25 10.88 9.09
C HIS A 33 0.58 9.84 9.85
N ARG A 34 -0.07 8.77 10.26
CA ARG A 34 0.57 7.57 10.78
C ARG A 34 0.40 6.48 9.73
N LEU A 35 1.52 6.03 9.18
CA LEU A 35 1.53 5.17 8.01
C LEU A 35 1.69 3.70 8.42
N ILE A 36 0.90 2.84 7.79
CA ILE A 36 1.01 1.39 7.96
C ILE A 36 1.29 0.78 6.60
N ILE A 37 2.35 -0.02 6.50
CA ILE A 37 2.79 -0.64 5.26
C ILE A 37 2.53 -2.15 5.34
N PRO A 38 1.65 -2.69 4.49
CA PRO A 38 1.42 -4.14 4.47
C PRO A 38 2.67 -4.89 3.98
N THR A 39 2.92 -6.06 4.56
CA THR A 39 4.08 -6.88 4.18
C THR A 39 4.06 -7.25 2.69
N LEU A 40 2.87 -7.52 2.10
CA LEU A 40 2.76 -7.83 0.68
C LEU A 40 3.13 -6.63 -0.20
N VAL A 41 2.86 -5.42 0.28
CA VAL A 41 3.28 -4.18 -0.41
C VAL A 41 4.81 -4.04 -0.34
N VAL A 42 5.43 -4.37 0.79
CA VAL A 42 6.90 -4.40 0.89
C VAL A 42 7.50 -5.34 -0.15
N ALA A 43 6.94 -6.53 -0.31
CA ALA A 43 7.43 -7.51 -1.29
C ALA A 43 7.35 -6.98 -2.73
N GLU A 44 6.26 -6.32 -3.07
CA GLU A 44 6.07 -5.71 -4.38
C GLU A 44 7.02 -4.54 -4.62
N ALA A 45 7.13 -3.66 -3.62
CA ALA A 45 7.97 -2.46 -3.70
C ALA A 45 9.46 -2.82 -3.82
N THR A 46 9.95 -3.77 -3.03
CA THR A 46 11.36 -4.18 -3.09
C THR A 46 11.71 -4.80 -4.44
N TYR A 47 10.78 -5.57 -5.03
CA TYR A 47 10.96 -6.11 -6.38
C TYR A 47 11.11 -5.00 -7.43
N LEU A 48 10.22 -4.01 -7.41
CA LEU A 48 10.26 -2.91 -8.36
C LEU A 48 11.52 -2.04 -8.19
N ILE A 49 11.87 -1.72 -6.95
CA ILE A 49 13.04 -0.91 -6.62
C ILE A 49 14.31 -1.62 -7.10
N GLY A 50 14.46 -2.89 -6.77
CA GLY A 50 15.62 -3.68 -7.16
C GLY A 50 15.77 -3.82 -8.67
N THR A 51 14.65 -4.05 -9.36
CA THR A 51 14.62 -4.22 -10.80
C THR A 51 14.95 -2.93 -11.55
N ARG A 52 14.43 -1.79 -11.08
CA ARG A 52 14.55 -0.50 -11.78
C ARG A 52 15.73 0.34 -11.31
N LEU A 53 16.07 0.29 -10.02
CA LEU A 53 17.06 1.19 -9.40
C LEU A 53 18.28 0.46 -8.85
N GLY A 54 18.27 -0.87 -8.85
CA GLY A 54 19.41 -1.69 -8.47
C GLY A 54 19.47 -2.03 -6.98
N PRO A 55 20.44 -2.92 -6.62
CA PRO A 55 20.47 -3.52 -5.28
C PRO A 55 20.88 -2.54 -4.17
N THR A 56 21.65 -1.50 -4.48
CA THR A 56 22.06 -0.52 -3.46
C THR A 56 20.87 0.28 -2.96
N VAL A 57 20.03 0.75 -3.88
CA VAL A 57 18.81 1.51 -3.53
C VAL A 57 17.81 0.59 -2.84
N GLU A 58 17.67 -0.63 -3.32
CA GLU A 58 16.81 -1.64 -2.67
C GLU A 58 17.23 -1.87 -1.22
N ALA A 59 18.54 -2.05 -0.97
CA ALA A 59 19.05 -2.26 0.38
C ALA A 59 18.76 -1.06 1.30
N GLN A 60 18.90 0.16 0.78
CA GLN A 60 18.57 1.39 1.52
C GLN A 60 17.08 1.42 1.89
N PHE A 61 16.21 1.08 0.95
CA PHE A 61 14.77 0.98 1.20
C PHE A 61 14.47 -0.03 2.32
N LEU A 62 15.04 -1.23 2.23
CA LEU A 62 14.81 -2.27 3.23
C LEU A 62 15.31 -1.86 4.62
N ARG A 63 16.46 -1.18 4.71
CA ARG A 63 16.95 -0.66 6.00
C ARG A 63 16.02 0.39 6.59
N SER A 64 15.37 1.20 5.75
CA SER A 64 14.45 2.24 6.22
C SER A 64 13.21 1.67 6.91
N LEU A 65 12.85 0.43 6.61
CA LEU A 65 11.65 -0.21 7.18
C LEU A 65 11.74 -0.42 8.70
N THR A 66 12.94 -0.41 9.29
CA THR A 66 13.10 -0.49 10.75
C THR A 66 12.46 0.68 11.49
N ARG A 67 12.26 1.80 10.79
CA ARG A 67 11.64 3.01 11.36
C ARG A 67 10.19 3.18 10.95
N MET A 68 9.60 2.19 10.30
CA MET A 68 8.23 2.22 9.80
C MET A 68 7.39 1.14 10.44
N HIS A 69 6.07 1.35 10.43
CA HIS A 69 5.14 0.32 10.90
C HIS A 69 4.81 -0.60 9.72
N VAL A 70 5.44 -1.76 9.69
CA VAL A 70 5.14 -2.83 8.72
C VAL A 70 4.20 -3.83 9.39
N GLU A 71 3.09 -4.13 8.74
CA GLU A 71 2.05 -5.01 9.29
C GLU A 71 1.83 -6.21 8.38
N ALA A 72 1.96 -7.41 8.96
CA ALA A 72 1.70 -8.66 8.25
C ALA A 72 0.22 -9.04 8.35
N PRO A 73 -0.32 -9.77 7.37
CA PRO A 73 -1.64 -10.37 7.53
C PRO A 73 -1.65 -11.34 8.72
N THR A 74 -2.74 -11.32 9.49
CA THR A 74 -2.98 -12.35 10.49
C THR A 74 -3.56 -13.60 9.81
N PRO A 75 -3.55 -14.77 10.49
CA PRO A 75 -4.19 -15.95 9.91
C PRO A 75 -5.63 -15.73 9.45
N ASP A 76 -6.38 -14.91 10.15
CA ASP A 76 -7.79 -14.61 9.82
C ASP A 76 -7.94 -13.65 8.63
N ASP A 77 -6.90 -12.93 8.27
CA ASP A 77 -6.93 -12.03 7.11
C ASP A 77 -6.89 -12.80 5.79
N TRP A 78 -6.22 -13.96 5.75
CA TRP A 78 -6.01 -14.69 4.49
C TRP A 78 -7.29 -15.11 3.79
N PRO A 79 -8.31 -15.65 4.49
CA PRO A 79 -9.59 -15.94 3.83
C PRO A 79 -10.23 -14.68 3.21
N ARG A 80 -10.18 -13.55 3.91
CA ARG A 80 -10.73 -12.29 3.38
C ARG A 80 -9.95 -11.82 2.15
N ILE A 81 -8.62 -11.93 2.17
CA ILE A 81 -7.76 -11.60 1.02
C ILE A 81 -8.15 -12.46 -0.19
N ALA A 82 -8.29 -13.77 0.02
CA ALA A 82 -8.69 -14.71 -1.03
C ALA A 82 -10.07 -14.37 -1.60
N ASP A 83 -11.04 -14.08 -0.75
CA ASP A 83 -12.40 -13.71 -1.17
C ASP A 83 -12.40 -12.43 -2.02
N LEU A 84 -11.59 -11.44 -1.65
CA LEU A 84 -11.48 -10.19 -2.41
C LEU A 84 -10.87 -10.42 -3.79
N VAL A 85 -9.81 -11.22 -3.88
CA VAL A 85 -9.19 -11.57 -5.17
C VAL A 85 -10.20 -12.26 -6.08
N GLU A 86 -11.00 -13.16 -5.54
CA GLU A 86 -12.00 -13.89 -6.28
C GLU A 86 -13.17 -13.00 -6.70
N GLN A 87 -13.69 -12.19 -5.78
CA GLN A 87 -14.81 -11.28 -6.03
C GLN A 87 -14.49 -10.23 -7.10
N TYR A 88 -13.28 -9.70 -7.10
CA TYR A 88 -12.82 -8.66 -8.01
C TYR A 88 -11.87 -9.20 -9.09
N GLY A 89 -12.01 -10.49 -9.45
CA GLY A 89 -11.13 -11.15 -10.41
C GLY A 89 -11.10 -10.51 -11.79
N ASP A 90 -12.21 -9.94 -12.23
CA ASP A 90 -12.33 -9.28 -13.55
C ASP A 90 -11.66 -7.91 -13.57
N PHE A 91 -11.31 -7.38 -12.42
CA PHE A 91 -10.76 -6.04 -12.29
C PHE A 91 -9.31 -5.88 -12.77
N PRO A 92 -8.34 -6.77 -12.59
CA PRO A 92 -8.11 -7.75 -11.52
C PRO A 92 -7.52 -7.12 -10.25
N LEU A 93 -8.15 -7.36 -9.13
CA LEU A 93 -7.60 -6.98 -7.83
C LEU A 93 -6.62 -8.06 -7.39
N GLY A 94 -5.33 -7.75 -7.39
CA GLY A 94 -4.31 -8.71 -7.00
C GLY A 94 -4.21 -8.90 -5.49
N GLY A 95 -3.39 -9.90 -5.07
CA GLY A 95 -3.24 -10.25 -3.66
C GLY A 95 -2.70 -9.12 -2.79
N ALA A 96 -1.75 -8.31 -3.31
CA ALA A 96 -1.23 -7.16 -2.57
C ALA A 96 -2.32 -6.12 -2.32
N ASP A 97 -3.10 -5.76 -3.33
CA ASP A 97 -4.22 -4.82 -3.20
C ASP A 97 -5.29 -5.35 -2.24
N ALA A 98 -5.62 -6.63 -2.36
CA ALA A 98 -6.57 -7.28 -1.46
C ALA A 98 -6.09 -7.27 -0.02
N SER A 99 -4.77 -7.42 0.21
CA SER A 99 -4.20 -7.35 1.56
C SER A 99 -4.33 -5.95 2.16
N ILE A 100 -4.23 -4.91 1.35
CA ILE A 100 -4.48 -3.52 1.79
C ILE A 100 -5.91 -3.38 2.30
N VAL A 101 -6.88 -3.87 1.54
CA VAL A 101 -8.30 -3.81 1.93
C VAL A 101 -8.55 -4.57 3.22
N ALA A 102 -8.08 -5.81 3.32
CA ALA A 102 -8.28 -6.65 4.50
C ALA A 102 -7.65 -6.01 5.75
N LEU A 103 -6.44 -5.47 5.61
CA LEU A 103 -5.75 -4.79 6.70
C LEU A 103 -6.50 -3.53 7.15
N ALA A 104 -6.95 -2.72 6.21
CA ALA A 104 -7.71 -1.51 6.49
C ALA A 104 -9.02 -1.84 7.22
N GLU A 105 -9.70 -2.91 6.82
CA GLU A 105 -10.91 -3.37 7.50
C GLU A 105 -10.62 -3.80 8.94
N ARG A 106 -9.59 -4.61 9.14
CA ARG A 106 -9.22 -5.11 10.49
C ARG A 106 -8.81 -3.99 11.44
N LEU A 107 -8.07 -3.01 10.93
CA LEU A 107 -7.56 -1.90 11.74
C LEU A 107 -8.49 -0.68 11.75
N ASP A 108 -9.64 -0.77 11.10
CA ASP A 108 -10.62 0.32 10.99
C ASP A 108 -10.03 1.60 10.39
N ILE A 109 -9.31 1.44 9.28
CA ILE A 109 -8.66 2.55 8.56
C ILE A 109 -9.43 2.83 7.28
N GLU A 110 -9.78 4.10 7.04
CA GLU A 110 -10.49 4.49 5.82
C GLU A 110 -9.60 5.08 4.74
N THR A 111 -8.38 5.49 5.09
CA THR A 111 -7.48 6.22 4.18
C THR A 111 -6.42 5.29 3.59
N ILE A 112 -6.30 5.32 2.26
CA ILE A 112 -5.26 4.61 1.52
C ILE A 112 -4.45 5.63 0.72
N LEU A 113 -3.12 5.56 0.84
CA LEU A 113 -2.20 6.28 -0.01
C LEU A 113 -1.90 5.41 -1.22
N THR A 114 -2.38 5.82 -2.39
CA THR A 114 -2.26 5.05 -3.63
C THR A 114 -2.18 5.95 -4.85
N LEU A 115 -1.55 5.46 -5.90
CA LEU A 115 -1.60 6.06 -7.24
C LEU A 115 -2.60 5.33 -8.14
N ASP A 116 -3.21 4.26 -7.64
CA ASP A 116 -4.18 3.44 -8.37
C ASP A 116 -5.59 3.65 -7.81
N ASP A 117 -6.17 4.78 -8.13
CA ASP A 117 -7.53 5.13 -7.69
C ASP A 117 -8.57 4.12 -8.19
N ARG A 118 -8.37 3.59 -9.38
CA ARG A 118 -9.34 2.73 -10.06
C ARG A 118 -9.69 1.50 -9.24
N HIS A 119 -8.69 0.77 -8.75
CA HIS A 119 -8.90 -0.45 -7.97
C HIS A 119 -9.62 -0.16 -6.66
N PHE A 120 -9.15 0.84 -5.92
CA PHE A 120 -9.68 1.11 -4.58
C PHE A 120 -11.04 1.84 -4.60
N ARG A 121 -11.38 2.55 -5.67
CA ARG A 121 -12.73 3.12 -5.83
C ARG A 121 -13.78 2.07 -6.12
N ALA A 122 -13.41 0.99 -6.81
CA ALA A 122 -14.33 -0.09 -7.15
C ALA A 122 -14.65 -1.01 -5.98
N VAL A 123 -13.71 -1.15 -5.04
CA VAL A 123 -13.85 -2.05 -3.89
C VAL A 123 -14.82 -1.47 -2.87
N ARG A 124 -15.72 -2.31 -2.36
CA ARG A 124 -16.63 -1.98 -1.26
C ARG A 124 -16.08 -2.57 0.03
N PRO A 125 -15.41 -1.77 0.88
CA PRO A 125 -14.91 -2.28 2.16
C PRO A 125 -16.08 -2.55 3.12
N ARG A 126 -15.85 -3.49 4.08
CA ARG A 126 -16.89 -3.87 5.04
C ARG A 126 -17.15 -2.81 6.10
N HIS A 127 -16.16 -2.00 6.43
CA HIS A 127 -16.21 -1.06 7.57
C HIS A 127 -16.59 0.37 7.16
N ARG A 128 -16.58 0.69 5.88
CA ARG A 128 -16.92 2.03 5.34
C ARG A 128 -17.68 1.89 4.04
N LYS A 129 -18.33 2.96 3.61
CA LYS A 129 -19.00 3.01 2.30
C LYS A 129 -18.00 3.03 1.15
N ALA A 130 -16.85 3.69 1.37
CA ALA A 130 -15.77 3.81 0.40
C ALA A 130 -14.49 4.19 1.13
N PHE A 131 -13.34 3.95 0.47
CA PHE A 131 -12.06 4.43 0.96
C PHE A 131 -11.85 5.91 0.63
N ARG A 132 -11.12 6.59 1.50
CA ARG A 132 -10.57 7.91 1.21
C ARG A 132 -9.19 7.71 0.58
N LEU A 133 -9.00 8.19 -0.65
CA LEU A 133 -7.78 7.98 -1.41
C LEU A 133 -6.92 9.25 -1.44
N LEU A 134 -5.60 9.09 -1.19
CA LEU A 134 -4.58 10.14 -1.23
C LEU A 134 -3.39 9.65 -2.08
N PRO A 135 -2.51 10.47 -2.61
CA PRO A 135 -2.51 11.92 -2.59
C PRO A 135 -3.60 12.58 -3.38
#